data_b524e7968543cc3534a91cd3a7cdcd4b
#
_entry.id   b524e7968543cc3534a91cd3a7cdcd4b
#
_cell.length_a   1.000
_cell.length_b   1.000
_cell.length_c   1.000
_cell.angle_alpha   90.00
_cell.angle_beta   90.00
_cell.angle_gamma   90.00
#
_symmetry.space_group_name_H-M   'P 1'
#
loop_
_entity.id
_entity.type
_entity.pdbx_description
1 polymer ?
#
loop_
_entity_poly.entity_id
_entity_poly.type
_entity_poly.pdbx_seq_one_letter_code
_entity_poly.pdbx_strand_id
1 'polypeptide(L)'
;MNPKFRNATNGRYLKGLFFETTGSDKSSVSYTLKDWDHTVDEVTYPSLYRLYLEQEDLTEYEFANAHLDGWEHWEMLTSATWFRPYVSRWRKELSLKLKARALNRLKAEAASTSKNAFLANRYLIEKGFVETEGKSGRGRPSKDEVKAAAQEMALHERRLDEDFERLKELN
;
A
#
# COMPACT_ATOMS: atom_id res chain seq x y z
N MET A 1 -12.91 -25.73 -18.06
CA MET A 1 -11.73 -26.27 -17.36
C MET A 1 -10.51 -25.93 -18.19
N ASN A 2 -9.59 -25.13 -17.68
CA ASN A 2 -8.41 -24.68 -18.43
C ASN A 2 -7.27 -25.69 -18.22
N PRO A 3 -6.84 -26.42 -19.28
CA PRO A 3 -5.80 -27.46 -19.17
C PRO A 3 -4.45 -26.90 -18.75
N LYS A 4 -4.23 -25.60 -18.88
CA LYS A 4 -3.01 -24.91 -18.41
C LYS A 4 -2.85 -24.96 -16.89
N PHE A 5 -3.96 -25.00 -16.16
CA PHE A 5 -3.96 -24.88 -14.69
C PHE A 5 -4.50 -26.10 -13.97
N ARG A 6 -5.14 -27.01 -14.68
CA ARG A 6 -5.78 -28.20 -14.08
C ARG A 6 -5.30 -29.49 -14.72
N ASN A 7 -5.12 -30.48 -13.88
CA ASN A 7 -4.82 -31.84 -14.33
C ASN A 7 -6.04 -32.42 -15.07
N ALA A 8 -5.82 -32.91 -16.30
CA ALA A 8 -6.86 -33.44 -17.17
C ALA A 8 -7.58 -34.65 -16.56
N THR A 9 -6.90 -35.45 -15.73
CA THR A 9 -7.44 -36.71 -15.19
C THR A 9 -8.37 -36.51 -14.00
N ASN A 10 -8.02 -35.55 -13.08
CA ASN A 10 -8.73 -35.39 -11.82
C ASN A 10 -9.27 -33.97 -11.55
N GLY A 11 -9.09 -33.06 -12.51
CA GLY A 11 -9.58 -31.68 -12.40
C GLY A 11 -8.94 -30.79 -11.33
N ARG A 12 -7.96 -31.32 -10.59
CA ARG A 12 -7.29 -30.56 -9.54
C ARG A 12 -6.30 -29.58 -10.12
N TYR A 13 -6.07 -28.46 -9.42
CA TYR A 13 -5.04 -27.50 -9.78
C TYR A 13 -3.66 -28.13 -9.81
N LEU A 14 -2.84 -27.71 -10.78
CA LEU A 14 -1.48 -28.19 -10.94
C LEU A 14 -0.61 -27.63 -9.81
N LYS A 15 0.17 -28.48 -9.15
CA LYS A 15 1.09 -28.08 -8.06
C LYS A 15 2.30 -27.31 -8.58
N GLY A 16 2.69 -27.52 -9.84
CA GLY A 16 3.88 -26.99 -10.47
C GLY A 16 3.66 -25.68 -11.21
N LEU A 17 2.86 -24.74 -10.68
CA LEU A 17 2.58 -23.46 -11.34
C LEU A 17 3.82 -22.58 -11.54
N PHE A 18 4.75 -22.63 -10.60
CA PHE A 18 5.94 -21.76 -10.57
C PHE A 18 7.23 -22.53 -10.82
N PHE A 19 8.14 -21.89 -11.55
CA PHE A 19 9.45 -22.45 -11.87
C PHE A 19 10.26 -22.85 -10.62
N GLU A 20 10.18 -22.04 -9.55
CA GLU A 20 10.92 -22.25 -8.32
C GLU A 20 10.39 -23.39 -7.45
N THR A 21 9.09 -23.70 -7.56
CA THR A 21 8.44 -24.71 -6.71
C THR A 21 8.30 -26.07 -7.38
N THR A 22 8.61 -26.14 -8.68
CA THR A 22 8.51 -27.36 -9.48
C THR A 22 9.87 -28.05 -9.53
N GLY A 23 9.89 -29.37 -9.39
CA GLY A 23 11.11 -30.18 -9.53
C GLY A 23 11.69 -30.18 -10.95
N SER A 24 12.22 -31.31 -11.40
CA SER A 24 12.85 -31.44 -12.71
C SER A 24 11.86 -31.32 -13.89
N ASP A 25 10.61 -31.74 -13.70
CA ASP A 25 9.59 -31.60 -14.75
C ASP A 25 8.99 -30.20 -14.79
N LYS A 26 9.32 -29.42 -15.82
CA LYS A 26 8.85 -28.05 -16.04
C LYS A 26 7.65 -27.95 -16.98
N SER A 27 7.06 -29.04 -17.40
CA SER A 27 5.98 -29.06 -18.39
C SER A 27 4.69 -28.32 -17.95
N SER A 28 4.45 -28.23 -16.64
CA SER A 28 3.27 -27.54 -16.06
C SER A 28 3.54 -26.12 -15.59
N VAL A 29 4.79 -25.66 -15.69
CA VAL A 29 5.20 -24.32 -15.22
C VAL A 29 4.61 -23.24 -16.11
N SER A 30 3.96 -22.26 -15.51
CA SER A 30 3.36 -21.12 -16.19
C SER A 30 4.02 -19.80 -15.85
N TYR A 31 4.61 -19.70 -14.67
CA TYR A 31 5.12 -18.45 -14.11
C TYR A 31 6.44 -18.63 -13.33
N THR A 32 7.11 -17.52 -13.04
CA THR A 32 8.17 -17.45 -12.05
C THR A 32 7.75 -16.56 -10.87
N LEU A 33 8.31 -16.81 -9.68
CA LEU A 33 8.18 -15.96 -8.48
C LEU A 33 9.21 -14.82 -8.44
N LYS A 34 10.14 -14.78 -9.41
CA LYS A 34 11.12 -13.69 -9.52
C LYS A 34 10.41 -12.37 -9.87
N ASP A 35 11.09 -11.27 -9.57
CA ASP A 35 10.55 -9.94 -9.86
C ASP A 35 10.59 -9.59 -11.37
N TRP A 36 11.27 -10.43 -12.18
CA TRP A 36 11.39 -10.30 -13.64
C TRP A 36 11.11 -11.62 -14.33
N ASP A 37 10.83 -11.56 -15.64
CA ASP A 37 10.61 -12.75 -16.46
C ASP A 37 11.87 -13.61 -16.50
N HIS A 38 11.70 -14.91 -16.35
CA HIS A 38 12.79 -15.86 -16.26
C HIS A 38 12.89 -16.70 -17.52
N THR A 39 14.01 -16.61 -18.22
CA THR A 39 14.26 -17.38 -19.44
C THR A 39 15.28 -18.48 -19.19
N VAL A 40 14.96 -19.69 -19.54
CA VAL A 40 15.85 -20.86 -19.48
C VAL A 40 15.58 -21.72 -20.72
N ASP A 41 16.64 -22.13 -21.42
CA ASP A 41 16.56 -22.98 -22.59
C ASP A 41 15.54 -22.46 -23.64
N GLU A 42 15.60 -21.15 -23.95
CA GLU A 42 14.71 -20.44 -24.88
C GLU A 42 13.24 -20.34 -24.45
N VAL A 43 12.87 -20.90 -23.29
CA VAL A 43 11.52 -20.79 -22.72
C VAL A 43 11.48 -19.67 -21.71
N THR A 44 10.54 -18.71 -21.90
CA THR A 44 10.35 -17.60 -20.99
C THR A 44 9.15 -17.83 -20.08
N TYR A 45 9.39 -17.78 -18.79
CA TYR A 45 8.38 -17.85 -17.73
C TYR A 45 8.07 -16.44 -17.23
N PRO A 46 6.89 -15.89 -17.51
CA PRO A 46 6.56 -14.54 -17.09
C PRO A 46 6.51 -14.42 -15.55
N SER A 47 6.94 -13.28 -15.04
CA SER A 47 6.88 -12.97 -13.63
C SER A 47 5.42 -12.69 -13.22
N LEU A 48 4.87 -13.53 -12.31
CA LEU A 48 3.52 -13.29 -11.80
C LEU A 48 3.45 -11.98 -10.98
N TYR A 49 4.53 -11.62 -10.29
CA TYR A 49 4.68 -10.34 -9.59
C TYR A 49 4.58 -9.14 -10.56
N ARG A 50 5.33 -9.17 -11.65
CA ARG A 50 5.29 -8.09 -12.66
C ARG A 50 3.88 -7.94 -13.23
N LEU A 51 3.25 -9.05 -13.64
CA LEU A 51 1.88 -9.04 -14.15
C LEU A 51 0.88 -8.48 -13.14
N TYR A 52 1.04 -8.83 -11.85
CA TYR A 52 0.20 -8.31 -10.75
C TYR A 52 0.31 -6.80 -10.61
N LEU A 53 1.52 -6.25 -10.65
CA LEU A 53 1.73 -4.80 -10.56
C LEU A 53 1.32 -4.05 -11.84
N GLU A 54 1.42 -4.67 -13.00
CA GLU A 54 0.99 -4.08 -14.28
C GLU A 54 -0.52 -4.00 -14.41
N GLN A 55 -1.23 -5.01 -13.95
CA GLN A 55 -2.70 -5.05 -13.97
C GLN A 55 -3.34 -3.95 -13.11
N GLU A 56 -2.68 -3.53 -12.02
CA GLU A 56 -3.17 -2.48 -11.11
C GLU A 56 -4.57 -2.73 -10.52
N ASP A 57 -4.97 -3.99 -10.43
CA ASP A 57 -6.27 -4.39 -9.90
C ASP A 57 -6.23 -4.55 -8.38
N LEU A 58 -6.82 -3.58 -7.65
CA LEU A 58 -6.92 -3.65 -6.18
C LEU A 58 -7.88 -4.72 -5.67
N THR A 59 -8.80 -5.16 -6.52
CA THR A 59 -9.76 -6.22 -6.17
C THR A 59 -9.19 -7.60 -6.43
N GLU A 60 -8.14 -7.70 -7.24
CA GLU A 60 -7.50 -8.95 -7.68
C GLU A 60 -8.41 -9.85 -8.53
N TYR A 61 -9.65 -9.43 -8.79
CA TYR A 61 -10.62 -10.22 -9.52
C TYR A 61 -10.27 -10.33 -11.01
N GLU A 62 -10.00 -9.19 -11.64
CA GLU A 62 -9.60 -9.14 -13.05
C GLU A 62 -8.25 -9.83 -13.26
N PHE A 63 -7.31 -9.63 -12.31
CA PHE A 63 -6.03 -10.32 -12.31
C PHE A 63 -6.19 -11.84 -12.27
N ALA A 64 -7.03 -12.36 -11.37
CA ALA A 64 -7.30 -13.78 -11.24
C ALA A 64 -7.88 -14.38 -12.52
N ASN A 65 -8.79 -13.67 -13.19
CA ASN A 65 -9.42 -14.13 -14.42
C ASN A 65 -8.49 -14.04 -15.64
N ALA A 66 -7.60 -13.04 -15.68
CA ALA A 66 -6.67 -12.86 -16.79
C ALA A 66 -5.48 -13.83 -16.75
N HIS A 67 -4.95 -14.10 -15.56
CA HIS A 67 -3.68 -14.82 -15.41
C HIS A 67 -3.80 -16.21 -14.77
N LEU A 68 -4.95 -16.54 -14.17
CA LEU A 68 -5.19 -17.83 -13.52
C LEU A 68 -6.47 -18.48 -14.04
N ASP A 69 -6.93 -19.54 -13.39
CA ASP A 69 -8.21 -20.20 -13.67
C ASP A 69 -9.35 -19.59 -12.84
N GLY A 70 -9.37 -18.25 -12.77
CA GLY A 70 -10.37 -17.47 -12.06
C GLY A 70 -10.10 -17.28 -10.56
N TRP A 71 -11.11 -16.71 -9.89
CA TRP A 71 -11.03 -16.29 -8.50
C TRP A 71 -10.73 -17.44 -7.52
N GLU A 72 -11.39 -18.59 -7.69
CA GLU A 72 -11.19 -19.77 -6.85
C GLU A 72 -9.70 -20.21 -6.81
N HIS A 73 -9.05 -20.19 -7.99
CA HIS A 73 -7.63 -20.53 -8.09
C HIS A 73 -6.74 -19.53 -7.35
N TRP A 74 -7.04 -18.22 -7.48
CA TRP A 74 -6.33 -17.17 -6.77
C TRP A 74 -6.50 -17.27 -5.25
N GLU A 75 -7.73 -17.49 -4.78
CA GLU A 75 -8.06 -17.65 -3.37
C GLU A 75 -7.31 -18.85 -2.75
N MET A 76 -7.32 -19.99 -3.45
CA MET A 76 -6.57 -21.16 -3.02
C MET A 76 -5.06 -20.87 -2.95
N LEU A 77 -4.51 -20.18 -3.95
CA LEU A 77 -3.09 -19.86 -4.00
C LEU A 77 -2.69 -18.90 -2.85
N THR A 78 -3.46 -17.82 -2.65
CA THR A 78 -3.20 -16.81 -1.61
C THR A 78 -3.46 -17.32 -0.19
N SER A 79 -4.27 -18.37 -0.02
CA SER A 79 -4.47 -19.04 1.26
C SER A 79 -3.27 -19.92 1.66
N ALA A 80 -2.44 -20.34 0.70
CA ALA A 80 -1.27 -21.18 0.96
C ALA A 80 -0.20 -20.44 1.78
N THR A 81 0.26 -21.05 2.87
CA THR A 81 1.20 -20.44 3.82
C THR A 81 2.50 -19.97 3.17
N TRP A 82 3.01 -20.74 2.22
CA TRP A 82 4.26 -20.44 1.53
C TRP A 82 4.15 -19.25 0.56
N PHE A 83 2.95 -18.99 0.00
CA PHE A 83 2.72 -17.93 -0.98
C PHE A 83 2.31 -16.60 -0.32
N ARG A 84 1.74 -16.62 0.89
CA ARG A 84 1.32 -15.42 1.63
C ARG A 84 2.37 -14.30 1.72
N PRO A 85 3.67 -14.57 1.99
CA PRO A 85 4.66 -13.51 2.05
C PRO A 85 4.80 -12.75 0.71
N TYR A 86 4.74 -13.46 -0.42
CA TYR A 86 4.81 -12.88 -1.75
C TYR A 86 3.63 -11.95 -2.00
N VAL A 87 2.42 -12.45 -1.88
CA VAL A 87 1.22 -11.65 -2.16
C VAL A 87 1.06 -10.48 -1.19
N SER A 88 1.46 -10.61 0.07
CA SER A 88 1.45 -9.50 1.05
C SER A 88 2.38 -8.37 0.62
N ARG A 89 3.59 -8.70 0.13
CA ARG A 89 4.54 -7.74 -0.44
C ARG A 89 3.93 -7.06 -1.68
N TRP A 90 3.36 -7.82 -2.60
CA TRP A 90 2.77 -7.31 -3.84
C TRP A 90 1.61 -6.34 -3.57
N ARG A 91 0.70 -6.69 -2.67
CA ARG A 91 -0.43 -5.84 -2.24
C ARG A 91 0.06 -4.51 -1.65
N LYS A 92 1.06 -4.57 -0.78
CA LYS A 92 1.67 -3.37 -0.19
C LYS A 92 2.29 -2.48 -1.27
N GLU A 93 3.05 -3.06 -2.18
CA GLU A 93 3.73 -2.33 -3.24
C GLU A 93 2.73 -1.72 -4.24
N LEU A 94 1.71 -2.47 -4.66
CA LEU A 94 0.64 -1.96 -5.51
C LEU A 94 -0.08 -0.77 -4.84
N SER A 95 -0.40 -0.88 -3.55
CA SER A 95 -1.01 0.21 -2.79
C SER A 95 -0.12 1.46 -2.78
N LEU A 96 1.19 1.30 -2.57
CA LEU A 96 2.15 2.41 -2.60
C LEU A 96 2.27 3.03 -4.01
N LYS A 97 2.34 2.20 -5.06
CA LYS A 97 2.39 2.64 -6.46
C LYS A 97 1.18 3.50 -6.82
N LEU A 98 -0.02 3.04 -6.45
CA LEU A 98 -1.26 3.77 -6.72
C LEU A 98 -1.38 5.06 -5.89
N LYS A 99 -0.97 5.03 -4.62
CA LYS A 99 -0.85 6.23 -3.78
C LYS A 99 0.10 7.26 -4.38
N ALA A 100 1.30 6.84 -4.79
CA ALA A 100 2.28 7.74 -5.40
C ALA A 100 1.73 8.39 -6.68
N ARG A 101 1.05 7.61 -7.52
CA ARG A 101 0.40 8.14 -8.73
C ARG A 101 -0.71 9.14 -8.41
N ALA A 102 -1.56 8.84 -7.43
CA ALA A 102 -2.62 9.75 -7.00
C ALA A 102 -2.06 11.06 -6.44
N LEU A 103 -1.01 11.00 -5.62
CA LEU A 103 -0.32 12.19 -5.09
C LEU A 103 0.34 13.02 -6.21
N ASN A 104 0.95 12.38 -7.21
CA ASN A 104 1.53 13.09 -8.33
C ASN A 104 0.48 13.82 -9.17
N ARG A 105 -0.69 13.18 -9.40
CA ARG A 105 -1.83 13.85 -10.07
C ARG A 105 -2.34 15.04 -9.24
N LEU A 106 -2.46 14.85 -7.92
CA LEU A 106 -2.90 15.91 -7.02
C LEU A 106 -1.92 17.09 -6.99
N LYS A 107 -0.61 16.83 -7.02
CA LYS A 107 0.43 17.88 -7.14
C LYS A 107 0.32 18.64 -8.47
N ALA A 108 0.09 17.93 -9.57
CA ALA A 108 -0.10 18.55 -10.88
C ALA A 108 -1.35 19.42 -10.90
N GLU A 109 -2.46 18.94 -10.31
CA GLU A 109 -3.70 19.71 -10.17
C GLU A 109 -3.50 20.97 -9.32
N ALA A 110 -2.80 20.86 -8.20
CA ALA A 110 -2.49 21.97 -7.30
C ALA A 110 -1.65 23.08 -7.99
N ALA A 111 -0.79 22.72 -8.93
CA ALA A 111 0.02 23.64 -9.71
C ALA A 111 -0.70 24.23 -10.94
N SER A 112 -1.90 23.75 -11.25
CA SER A 112 -2.69 24.19 -12.41
C SER A 112 -3.46 25.47 -12.12
N THR A 113 -4.05 26.07 -13.16
CA THR A 113 -4.99 27.20 -13.06
C THR A 113 -6.45 26.76 -12.94
N SER A 114 -6.69 25.48 -12.67
CA SER A 114 -8.04 24.92 -12.59
C SER A 114 -8.82 25.41 -11.38
N LYS A 115 -10.14 25.28 -11.42
CA LYS A 115 -11.03 25.59 -10.26
C LYS A 115 -10.70 24.74 -9.03
N ASN A 116 -10.09 23.56 -9.23
CA ASN A 116 -9.78 22.60 -8.17
C ASN A 116 -8.39 22.80 -7.56
N ALA A 117 -7.55 23.66 -8.16
CA ALA A 117 -6.18 23.89 -7.70
C ALA A 117 -6.12 24.28 -6.20
N PHE A 118 -7.03 25.15 -5.76
CA PHE A 118 -7.11 25.55 -4.35
C PHE A 118 -7.42 24.36 -3.42
N LEU A 119 -8.39 23.52 -3.79
CA LEU A 119 -8.75 22.32 -3.01
C LEU A 119 -7.62 21.29 -2.98
N ALA A 120 -6.94 21.10 -4.10
CA ALA A 120 -5.77 20.22 -4.19
C ALA A 120 -4.63 20.71 -3.32
N ASN A 121 -4.30 22.01 -3.35
CA ASN A 121 -3.30 22.62 -2.47
C ASN A 121 -3.66 22.46 -0.99
N ARG A 122 -4.90 22.76 -0.62
CA ARG A 122 -5.39 22.59 0.75
C ARG A 122 -5.25 21.16 1.23
N TYR A 123 -5.64 20.18 0.41
CA TYR A 123 -5.51 18.75 0.72
C TYR A 123 -4.04 18.34 0.92
N LEU A 124 -3.12 18.82 0.06
CA LEU A 124 -1.69 18.55 0.17
C LEU A 124 -1.09 19.12 1.47
N ILE A 125 -1.50 20.33 1.87
CA ILE A 125 -1.06 20.97 3.12
C ILE A 125 -1.61 20.20 4.33
N GLU A 126 -2.91 19.87 4.33
CA GLU A 126 -3.57 19.24 5.48
C GLU A 126 -3.17 17.77 5.67
N LYS A 127 -2.87 17.04 4.61
CA LYS A 127 -2.67 15.58 4.66
C LYS A 127 -1.48 15.04 3.88
N GLY A 128 -0.89 15.81 2.98
CA GLY A 128 0.09 15.30 2.02
C GLY A 128 1.53 15.32 2.52
N PHE A 129 1.86 16.07 3.54
CA PHE A 129 3.25 16.24 4.01
C PHE A 129 3.46 15.90 5.48
N VAL A 130 2.41 15.67 6.23
CA VAL A 130 2.52 15.24 7.62
C VAL A 130 1.94 13.82 7.69
N GLU A 131 2.81 12.82 7.74
CA GLU A 131 2.47 11.59 8.42
C GLU A 131 2.24 12.00 9.88
N THR A 132 1.00 12.29 10.21
CA THR A 132 0.60 12.32 11.61
C THR A 132 0.71 10.89 12.09
N GLU A 133 1.87 10.56 12.65
CA GLU A 133 1.97 9.39 13.49
C GLU A 133 0.79 9.40 14.46
N GLY A 134 -0.18 8.52 14.21
CA GLY A 134 -1.04 7.98 15.22
C GLY A 134 -1.94 8.92 16.01
N LYS A 135 -2.40 10.05 15.46
CA LYS A 135 -3.56 10.78 16.06
C LYS A 135 -4.78 10.70 15.15
N SER A 136 -5.33 9.51 15.04
CA SER A 136 -6.74 9.30 14.75
C SER A 136 -7.54 9.77 15.99
N GLY A 137 -7.75 11.06 16.08
CA GLY A 137 -8.44 11.68 17.18
C GLY A 137 -9.27 12.85 16.69
N ARG A 138 -10.29 12.59 15.85
CA ARG A 138 -11.46 13.44 15.80
C ARG A 138 -12.34 13.13 17.02
N GLY A 139 -11.76 13.23 18.20
CA GLY A 139 -12.44 13.16 19.46
C GLY A 139 -12.19 14.46 20.20
N ARG A 140 -13.18 14.93 20.96
CA ARG A 140 -13.03 15.98 21.95
C ARG A 140 -11.78 15.67 22.78
N PRO A 141 -10.83 16.63 22.98
CA PRO A 141 -9.64 16.38 23.77
C PRO A 141 -9.99 15.72 25.09
N SER A 142 -9.19 14.78 25.53
CA SER A 142 -9.43 14.08 26.79
C SER A 142 -9.39 15.09 27.95
N LYS A 143 -10.07 14.79 29.06
CA LYS A 143 -10.02 15.67 30.24
C LYS A 143 -8.57 15.91 30.71
N ASP A 144 -7.71 14.94 30.52
CA ASP A 144 -6.29 15.03 30.91
C ASP A 144 -5.49 15.91 29.96
N GLU A 145 -5.75 15.86 28.65
CA GLU A 145 -5.14 16.79 27.68
C GLU A 145 -5.60 18.23 27.87
N VAL A 146 -6.88 18.46 28.17
CA VAL A 146 -7.40 19.80 28.50
C VAL A 146 -6.76 20.33 29.79
N LYS A 147 -6.59 19.44 30.80
CA LYS A 147 -5.95 19.80 32.07
C LYS A 147 -4.46 20.12 31.92
N ALA A 148 -3.76 19.32 31.10
CA ALA A 148 -2.33 19.57 30.80
C ALA A 148 -2.15 20.88 30.05
N ALA A 149 -2.96 21.16 29.03
CA ALA A 149 -2.93 22.42 28.29
C ALA A 149 -3.24 23.64 29.19
N ALA A 150 -4.22 23.50 30.09
CA ALA A 150 -4.56 24.55 31.06
C ALA A 150 -3.41 24.80 32.06
N GLN A 151 -2.71 23.76 32.51
CA GLN A 151 -1.53 23.88 33.37
C GLN A 151 -0.36 24.55 32.64
N GLU A 152 -0.13 24.25 31.40
CA GLU A 152 0.91 24.85 30.57
C GLU A 152 0.64 26.34 30.33
N MET A 153 -0.61 26.73 30.05
CA MET A 153 -1.01 28.12 29.93
C MET A 153 -0.83 28.89 31.24
N ALA A 154 -1.23 28.30 32.38
CA ALA A 154 -1.05 28.93 33.69
C ALA A 154 0.43 29.13 34.08
N LEU A 155 1.29 28.19 33.68
CA LEU A 155 2.74 28.32 33.86
C LEU A 155 3.34 29.43 32.98
N HIS A 156 2.85 29.56 31.77
CA HIS A 156 3.28 30.62 30.85
C HIS A 156 2.85 31.98 31.32
N GLU A 157 1.63 32.11 31.83
CA GLU A 157 1.08 33.34 32.40
C GLU A 157 1.88 33.80 33.62
N ARG A 158 2.23 32.88 34.54
CA ARG A 158 3.10 33.20 35.69
C ARG A 158 4.49 33.69 35.28
N ARG A 159 5.10 33.09 34.26
CA ARG A 159 6.39 33.57 33.75
C ARG A 159 6.31 34.98 33.17
N LEU A 160 5.23 35.29 32.47
CA LEU A 160 5.00 36.64 31.96
C LEU A 160 4.83 37.65 33.09
N ASP A 161 4.07 37.30 34.15
CA ASP A 161 3.91 38.16 35.31
C ASP A 161 5.23 38.38 36.05
N GLU A 162 6.03 37.33 36.24
CA GLU A 162 7.39 37.46 36.85
C GLU A 162 8.32 38.34 36.03
N ASP A 163 8.30 38.22 34.72
CA ASP A 163 9.10 39.05 33.82
C ASP A 163 8.60 40.50 33.81
N PHE A 164 7.29 40.71 33.93
CA PHE A 164 6.70 42.06 34.05
C PHE A 164 7.08 42.73 35.35
N GLU A 165 7.10 42.01 36.48
CA GLU A 165 7.55 42.56 37.76
C GLU A 165 9.05 42.88 37.75
N ARG A 166 9.91 42.05 37.14
CA ARG A 166 11.33 42.34 36.95
C ARG A 166 11.56 43.60 36.11
N LEU A 167 10.74 43.83 35.09
CA LEU A 167 10.86 45.05 34.27
C LEU A 167 10.42 46.30 35.01
N LYS A 168 9.50 46.20 35.97
CA LYS A 168 9.12 47.35 36.86
C LYS A 168 10.19 47.71 37.87
N GLU A 169 10.98 46.74 38.35
CA GLU A 169 12.07 46.96 39.29
C GLU A 169 13.31 47.58 38.64
N LEU A 170 13.41 47.59 37.32
CA LEU A 170 14.53 48.12 36.54
C LEU A 170 14.32 49.58 36.08
N ASN A 171 13.14 50.18 36.33
CA ASN A 171 12.79 51.58 36.06
C ASN A 171 12.59 52.35 37.35
#